data_b48f26f486596ef3ebcb3bb5a3d6969c
#
_entry.id   b48f26f486596ef3ebcb3bb5a3d6969c
#
_cell.length_a   1.000
_cell.length_b   1.000
_cell.length_c   1.000
_cell.angle_alpha   90.00
_cell.angle_beta   90.00
_cell.angle_gamma   90.00
#
_symmetry.space_group_name_H-M   'P 1'
#
loop_
_entity.id
_entity.type
_entity.pdbx_description
1 polymer ?
#
loop_
_entity_poly.entity_id
_entity_poly.type
_entity_poly.pdbx_seq_one_letter_code
_entity_poly.pdbx_strand_id
1 'polypeptide(L)'
;MQKKTRLTVEDVAKNMSKSSTNKSKLLIVNDNMNIGGIQKSLLNLLNSVYQKYDVTLLLLNPNGSYMKDIPEEVRVVSANKLLMVFGASKDELKQKPLLYIWKGICKIVLRVISKDKFLKFLFIFQKKIKGYNQAISFTHPATDGDLRSCSAEFVLNVVQAPQKICFLHCDYSADTMHDIYTDRMFYKFQKIACCSESVRTQLIKQLPDLDDRAYTVRNFYDLTIENKKNDFEVNFELNYINVLSVARLSKEKGIERAVNVIGKLDRSDLRYYVIGDGPQRKILEKLIIEYKATDRIILLGEMDNPYPFISKADYLLVPSFHEAAPMVFDEANIIGTAVISTNTLSAKEMISGGSSIVCANSEHGLWDVLSLVSKPEYRKQKSADNKMQLQQFVSLLKN
;
A
#
# COMPACT_ATOMS: atom_id res chain seq x y z
N MET A 1 12.11 23.96 -10.98
CA MET A 1 12.04 22.85 -10.02
C MET A 1 13.17 22.98 -8.99
N GLN A 2 12.87 23.53 -7.82
CA GLN A 2 13.86 23.58 -6.73
C GLN A 2 14.07 22.16 -6.19
N LYS A 3 15.31 21.68 -6.19
CA LYS A 3 15.69 20.43 -5.51
C LYS A 3 15.40 20.63 -4.01
N LYS A 4 14.39 19.94 -3.46
CA LYS A 4 14.20 19.84 -2.01
C LYS A 4 15.55 19.42 -1.40
N THR A 5 16.12 20.27 -0.56
CA THR A 5 17.39 19.99 0.15
C THR A 5 17.16 18.78 1.05
N ARG A 6 17.78 17.66 0.74
CA ARG A 6 17.70 16.43 1.54
C ARG A 6 18.42 16.66 2.86
N LEU A 7 17.65 16.78 3.94
CA LEU A 7 18.18 16.88 5.28
C LEU A 7 18.60 15.47 5.76
N THR A 8 19.72 15.39 6.43
CA THR A 8 20.13 14.18 7.15
C THR A 8 19.53 14.19 8.56
N VAL A 9 19.51 13.04 9.24
CA VAL A 9 19.10 12.96 10.65
C VAL A 9 19.92 13.94 11.52
N GLU A 10 21.17 14.27 11.11
CA GLU A 10 22.04 15.24 11.78
C GLU A 10 21.53 16.68 11.68
N ASP A 11 21.02 17.05 10.50
CA ASP A 11 20.48 18.38 10.24
C ASP A 11 19.18 18.61 11.03
N VAL A 12 18.39 17.56 11.22
CA VAL A 12 17.16 17.61 12.01
C VAL A 12 17.44 17.79 13.50
N ALA A 13 18.42 17.05 14.04
CA ALA A 13 18.81 17.15 15.44
C ALA A 13 19.29 18.57 15.81
N LYS A 14 19.95 19.28 14.89
CA LYS A 14 20.40 20.68 15.08
C LYS A 14 19.26 21.69 14.93
N ASN A 15 18.27 21.45 14.11
CA ASN A 15 17.19 22.40 13.80
C ASN A 15 15.97 22.25 14.70
N MET A 16 15.84 21.18 15.50
CA MET A 16 14.70 20.97 16.42
C MET A 16 14.62 22.02 17.54
N SER A 17 15.72 22.72 17.85
CA SER A 17 15.75 23.79 18.87
C SER A 17 15.10 25.11 18.43
N LYS A 18 14.72 25.26 17.14
CA LYS A 18 14.22 26.53 16.57
C LYS A 18 12.75 26.54 16.18
N SER A 19 12.03 25.42 16.30
CA SER A 19 10.59 25.39 15.92
C SER A 19 9.71 25.73 17.10
N SER A 20 9.10 26.91 17.08
CA SER A 20 8.15 27.46 18.08
C SER A 20 6.69 27.09 17.78
N THR A 21 6.43 25.98 17.07
CA THR A 21 5.03 25.59 16.79
C THR A 21 4.48 24.78 17.96
N ASN A 22 3.27 25.13 18.41
CA ASN A 22 2.52 24.44 19.49
C ASN A 22 1.95 23.06 19.02
N LYS A 23 2.40 22.57 17.84
CA LYS A 23 1.93 21.30 17.25
C LYS A 23 2.68 20.10 17.85
N SER A 24 1.95 19.01 18.09
CA SER A 24 2.56 17.75 18.47
C SER A 24 3.49 17.21 17.35
N LYS A 25 4.69 16.77 17.73
CA LYS A 25 5.73 16.33 16.80
C LYS A 25 5.57 14.84 16.50
N LEU A 26 5.35 14.53 15.22
CA LEU A 26 5.10 13.19 14.72
C LEU A 26 6.24 12.74 13.80
N LEU A 27 6.87 11.61 14.12
CA LEU A 27 7.81 10.94 13.23
C LEU A 27 7.12 9.75 12.56
N ILE A 28 7.09 9.74 11.24
CA ILE A 28 6.63 8.60 10.45
C ILE A 28 7.84 7.99 9.74
N VAL A 29 8.05 6.69 9.89
CA VAL A 29 9.13 5.93 9.25
C VAL A 29 8.52 5.02 8.21
N ASN A 30 9.03 5.09 6.98
CA ASN A 30 8.63 4.22 5.87
C ASN A 30 9.84 3.83 5.02
N ASP A 31 9.69 2.79 4.20
CA ASP A 31 10.81 2.25 3.42
C ASP A 31 11.18 3.18 2.26
N ASN A 32 10.20 3.60 1.45
CA ASN A 32 10.37 4.45 0.27
C ASN A 32 9.02 5.10 -0.12
N MET A 33 9.01 5.87 -1.23
CA MET A 33 7.79 6.47 -1.81
C MET A 33 7.55 6.02 -3.25
N ASN A 34 7.83 4.74 -3.56
CA ASN A 34 7.52 4.14 -4.88
C ASN A 34 6.01 4.00 -5.09
N ILE A 35 5.58 3.75 -6.33
CA ILE A 35 4.17 3.45 -6.62
C ILE A 35 3.76 2.16 -5.90
N GLY A 36 2.70 2.26 -5.08
CA GLY A 36 2.17 1.15 -4.30
C GLY A 36 1.09 1.60 -3.30
N GLY A 37 0.24 0.66 -2.87
CA GLY A 37 -0.90 0.96 -1.98
C GLY A 37 -0.50 1.56 -0.64
N ILE A 38 0.56 1.02 0.02
CA ILE A 38 1.07 1.53 1.30
C ILE A 38 1.58 2.97 1.14
N GLN A 39 2.37 3.24 0.09
CA GLN A 39 2.94 4.56 -0.16
C GLN A 39 1.87 5.58 -0.55
N LYS A 40 0.84 5.16 -1.30
CA LYS A 40 -0.32 6.00 -1.62
C LYS A 40 -1.15 6.33 -0.36
N SER A 41 -1.40 5.33 0.49
CA SER A 41 -2.05 5.54 1.79
C SER A 41 -1.24 6.50 2.68
N LEU A 42 0.10 6.36 2.71
CA LEU A 42 0.97 7.28 3.43
C LEU A 42 0.88 8.70 2.89
N LEU A 43 0.92 8.88 1.57
CA LEU A 43 0.79 10.20 0.94
C LEU A 43 -0.53 10.87 1.33
N ASN A 44 -1.65 10.13 1.27
CA ASN A 44 -2.97 10.63 1.63
C ASN A 44 -3.06 10.97 3.12
N LEU A 45 -2.45 10.16 4.00
CA LEU A 45 -2.30 10.49 5.42
C LEU A 45 -1.54 11.80 5.60
N LEU A 46 -0.36 11.95 4.99
CA LEU A 46 0.46 13.15 5.08
C LEU A 46 -0.34 14.40 4.66
N ASN A 47 -1.05 14.34 3.52
CA ASN A 47 -1.91 15.41 3.04
C ASN A 47 -3.07 15.76 4.00
N SER A 48 -3.49 14.82 4.83
CA SER A 48 -4.59 15.04 5.79
C SER A 48 -4.14 15.56 7.15
N VAL A 49 -2.86 15.37 7.53
CA VAL A 49 -2.40 15.64 8.91
C VAL A 49 -1.33 16.72 9.03
N TYR A 50 -0.64 17.13 7.95
CA TYR A 50 0.48 18.08 8.00
C TYR A 50 0.11 19.45 8.57
N GLN A 51 -1.14 19.86 8.42
CA GLN A 51 -1.61 21.12 9.01
C GLN A 51 -1.80 21.04 10.54
N LYS A 52 -2.08 19.86 11.08
CA LYS A 52 -2.39 19.64 12.51
C LYS A 52 -1.17 19.24 13.34
N TYR A 53 -0.19 18.57 12.73
CA TYR A 53 1.00 18.03 13.37
C TYR A 53 2.27 18.60 12.74
N ASP A 54 3.36 18.67 13.53
CA ASP A 54 4.72 18.88 13.01
C ASP A 54 5.27 17.52 12.54
N VAL A 55 5.10 17.24 11.25
CA VAL A 55 5.36 15.91 10.67
C VAL A 55 6.76 15.83 10.09
N THR A 56 7.51 14.82 10.52
CA THR A 56 8.75 14.40 9.87
C THR A 56 8.56 13.00 9.27
N LEU A 57 8.80 12.87 7.97
CA LEU A 57 8.85 11.60 7.27
C LEU A 57 10.30 11.14 7.14
N LEU A 58 10.65 10.03 7.79
CA LEU A 58 11.94 9.38 7.64
C LEU A 58 11.79 8.21 6.66
N LEU A 59 12.62 8.23 5.63
CA LEU A 59 12.68 7.17 4.63
C LEU A 59 13.99 6.38 4.76
N LEU A 60 13.87 5.04 4.75
CA LEU A 60 15.06 4.17 4.69
C LEU A 60 15.79 4.39 3.37
N ASN A 61 15.02 4.49 2.28
CA ASN A 61 15.50 4.84 0.95
C ASN A 61 14.66 6.01 0.40
N PRO A 62 15.18 7.25 0.38
CA PRO A 62 14.44 8.43 -0.05
C PRO A 62 14.31 8.48 -1.58
N ASN A 63 13.56 7.55 -2.14
CA ASN A 63 13.29 7.39 -3.56
C ASN A 63 11.83 7.03 -3.81
N GLY A 64 11.35 7.30 -5.04
CA GLY A 64 10.02 6.92 -5.50
C GLY A 64 9.24 8.05 -6.14
N SER A 65 8.26 7.67 -6.97
CA SER A 65 7.44 8.60 -7.78
C SER A 65 6.62 9.57 -6.92
N TYR A 66 6.15 9.14 -5.75
CA TYR A 66 5.36 9.98 -4.84
C TYR A 66 6.19 11.00 -4.04
N MET A 67 7.52 11.01 -4.17
CA MET A 67 8.35 12.03 -3.50
C MET A 67 7.99 13.46 -3.89
N LYS A 68 7.57 13.67 -5.13
CA LYS A 68 7.18 14.99 -5.69
C LYS A 68 5.86 15.52 -5.09
N ASP A 69 5.01 14.61 -4.60
CA ASP A 69 3.65 14.91 -4.15
C ASP A 69 3.55 15.10 -2.62
N ILE A 70 4.66 14.90 -1.90
CA ILE A 70 4.72 15.12 -0.44
C ILE A 70 4.55 16.62 -0.15
N PRO A 71 3.65 17.04 0.79
CA PRO A 71 3.50 18.43 1.18
C PRO A 71 4.82 19.09 1.57
N GLU A 72 5.00 20.37 1.23
CA GLU A 72 6.25 21.09 1.51
C GLU A 72 6.55 21.25 2.99
N GLU A 73 5.51 21.31 3.80
CA GLU A 73 5.58 21.44 5.26
C GLU A 73 6.04 20.15 5.94
N VAL A 74 5.92 19.00 5.25
CA VAL A 74 6.43 17.72 5.77
C VAL A 74 7.95 17.67 5.60
N ARG A 75 8.65 17.61 6.73
CA ARG A 75 10.10 17.48 6.72
C ARG A 75 10.51 16.06 6.30
N VAL A 76 11.21 15.92 5.18
CA VAL A 76 11.69 14.61 4.69
C VAL A 76 13.15 14.43 5.07
N VAL A 77 13.45 13.31 5.75
CA VAL A 77 14.81 12.93 6.17
C VAL A 77 15.12 11.49 5.74
N SER A 78 16.39 11.17 5.59
CA SER A 78 16.85 9.83 5.22
C SER A 78 17.59 9.15 6.37
N ALA A 79 17.42 7.85 6.47
CA ALA A 79 18.25 7.00 7.32
C ALA A 79 19.69 6.90 6.78
N ASN A 80 20.58 6.24 7.54
CA ASN A 80 21.93 5.93 7.09
C ASN A 80 21.93 5.14 5.78
N LYS A 81 22.90 5.41 4.89
CA LYS A 81 23.00 4.77 3.57
C LYS A 81 23.06 3.24 3.62
N LEU A 82 23.57 2.65 4.70
CA LEU A 82 23.57 1.18 4.89
C LEU A 82 22.17 0.58 4.96
N LEU A 83 21.18 1.37 5.39
CA LEU A 83 19.78 0.95 5.51
C LEU A 83 18.97 1.10 4.21
N MET A 84 19.51 1.77 3.19
CA MET A 84 18.83 1.97 1.90
C MET A 84 18.44 0.66 1.22
N VAL A 85 19.18 -0.41 1.49
CA VAL A 85 18.94 -1.75 0.92
C VAL A 85 17.54 -2.29 1.26
N PHE A 86 16.98 -1.92 2.42
CA PHE A 86 15.68 -2.38 2.88
C PHE A 86 14.51 -1.72 2.12
N GLY A 87 14.70 -0.49 1.64
CA GLY A 87 13.69 0.22 0.85
C GLY A 87 13.95 0.20 -0.67
N ALA A 88 14.99 -0.51 -1.14
CA ALA A 88 15.38 -0.48 -2.55
C ALA A 88 14.55 -1.42 -3.43
N SER A 89 14.01 -0.89 -4.55
CA SER A 89 13.33 -1.66 -5.57
C SER A 89 14.30 -2.53 -6.38
N LYS A 90 13.76 -3.54 -7.11
CA LYS A 90 14.58 -4.38 -7.99
C LYS A 90 15.26 -3.57 -9.10
N ASP A 91 14.56 -2.59 -9.66
CA ASP A 91 15.09 -1.78 -10.75
C ASP A 91 16.14 -0.79 -10.27
N GLU A 92 15.95 -0.22 -9.10
CA GLU A 92 16.98 0.59 -8.44
C GLU A 92 18.26 -0.23 -8.17
N LEU A 93 18.13 -1.46 -7.74
CA LEU A 93 19.28 -2.35 -7.50
C LEU A 93 20.05 -2.65 -8.80
N LYS A 94 19.34 -2.82 -9.94
CA LYS A 94 20.01 -2.99 -11.25
C LYS A 94 20.83 -1.76 -11.65
N GLN A 95 20.36 -0.56 -11.30
CA GLN A 95 21.03 0.69 -11.62
C GLN A 95 22.15 1.07 -10.64
N LYS A 96 22.17 0.46 -9.43
CA LYS A 96 23.13 0.75 -8.35
C LYS A 96 23.93 -0.49 -7.94
N PRO A 97 25.00 -0.84 -8.65
CA PRO A 97 25.74 -2.10 -8.42
C PRO A 97 26.27 -2.26 -6.99
N LEU A 98 26.74 -1.19 -6.35
CA LEU A 98 27.20 -1.25 -4.96
C LEU A 98 26.07 -1.59 -3.97
N LEU A 99 24.86 -1.07 -4.20
CA LEU A 99 23.70 -1.39 -3.39
C LEU A 99 23.23 -2.84 -3.63
N TYR A 100 23.36 -3.33 -4.87
CA TYR A 100 23.08 -4.72 -5.22
C TYR A 100 24.03 -5.68 -4.50
N ILE A 101 25.36 -5.40 -4.54
CA ILE A 101 26.37 -6.19 -3.83
C ILE A 101 26.10 -6.17 -2.32
N TRP A 102 25.81 -4.99 -1.76
CA TRP A 102 25.48 -4.85 -0.34
C TRP A 102 24.25 -5.70 0.04
N LYS A 103 23.20 -5.70 -0.77
CA LYS A 103 22.03 -6.58 -0.57
C LYS A 103 22.40 -8.07 -0.60
N GLY A 104 23.32 -8.46 -1.47
CA GLY A 104 23.86 -9.81 -1.53
C GLY A 104 24.57 -10.21 -0.23
N ILE A 105 25.43 -9.33 0.28
CA ILE A 105 26.14 -9.53 1.56
C ILE A 105 25.13 -9.65 2.71
N CYS A 106 24.14 -8.74 2.80
CA CYS A 106 23.09 -8.82 3.81
C CYS A 106 22.34 -10.16 3.80
N LYS A 107 22.01 -10.68 2.61
CA LYS A 107 21.35 -11.99 2.47
C LYS A 107 22.21 -13.15 2.98
N ILE A 108 23.53 -13.09 2.73
CA ILE A 108 24.46 -14.13 3.21
C ILE A 108 24.57 -14.07 4.74
N VAL A 109 24.72 -12.87 5.30
CA VAL A 109 24.79 -12.66 6.75
C VAL A 109 23.53 -13.17 7.46
N LEU A 110 22.34 -12.89 6.91
CA LEU A 110 21.07 -13.34 7.48
C LEU A 110 20.84 -14.86 7.42
N ARG A 111 21.68 -15.63 6.71
CA ARG A 111 21.65 -17.11 6.79
C ARG A 111 22.33 -17.65 8.05
N VAL A 112 23.18 -16.83 8.68
CA VAL A 112 24.00 -17.22 9.83
C VAL A 112 23.62 -16.48 11.09
N ILE A 113 23.18 -15.23 10.97
CA ILE A 113 22.86 -14.35 12.09
C ILE A 113 21.37 -13.94 11.97
N SER A 114 20.63 -13.99 13.09
CA SER A 114 19.23 -13.54 13.12
C SER A 114 19.10 -12.07 12.72
N LYS A 115 17.99 -11.72 12.07
CA LYS A 115 17.67 -10.35 11.62
C LYS A 115 17.81 -9.32 12.75
N ASP A 116 17.34 -9.65 13.97
CA ASP A 116 17.42 -8.76 15.12
C ASP A 116 18.88 -8.39 15.48
N LYS A 117 19.78 -9.38 15.54
CA LYS A 117 21.21 -9.13 15.84
C LYS A 117 21.88 -8.32 14.72
N PHE A 118 21.61 -8.66 13.46
CA PHE A 118 22.15 -7.95 12.32
C PHE A 118 21.70 -6.49 12.27
N LEU A 119 20.41 -6.23 12.45
CA LEU A 119 19.88 -4.88 12.46
C LEU A 119 20.40 -4.05 13.63
N LYS A 120 20.51 -4.64 14.85
CA LYS A 120 21.14 -3.96 15.99
C LYS A 120 22.55 -3.51 15.69
N PHE A 121 23.34 -4.33 15.00
CA PHE A 121 24.68 -3.95 14.55
C PHE A 121 24.63 -2.77 13.55
N LEU A 122 23.74 -2.81 12.53
CA LEU A 122 23.62 -1.70 11.58
C LEU A 122 23.15 -0.39 12.25
N PHE A 123 22.31 -0.49 13.27
CA PHE A 123 21.78 0.67 14.00
C PHE A 123 22.83 1.35 14.89
N ILE A 124 23.99 0.74 15.15
CA ILE A 124 25.13 1.41 15.80
C ILE A 124 25.60 2.61 14.98
N PHE A 125 25.55 2.49 13.65
CA PHE A 125 25.92 3.56 12.71
C PHE A 125 24.81 4.60 12.49
N GLN A 126 23.68 4.48 13.20
CA GLN A 126 22.55 5.38 13.11
C GLN A 126 22.41 6.20 14.40
N LYS A 127 22.47 7.51 14.29
CA LYS A 127 22.21 8.39 15.46
C LYS A 127 20.81 8.16 16.01
N LYS A 128 20.69 8.13 17.34
CA LYS A 128 19.38 8.06 18.02
C LYS A 128 18.58 9.33 17.73
N ILE A 129 17.28 9.13 17.49
CA ILE A 129 16.32 10.19 17.17
C ILE A 129 15.46 10.44 18.39
N LYS A 130 15.35 11.71 18.81
CA LYS A 130 14.64 12.14 20.02
C LYS A 130 13.73 13.34 19.72
N GLY A 131 12.85 13.68 20.65
CA GLY A 131 12.09 14.92 20.63
C GLY A 131 10.78 14.83 19.83
N TYR A 132 10.28 13.62 19.54
CA TYR A 132 8.95 13.37 18.98
C TYR A 132 8.01 12.85 20.06
N ASN A 133 6.73 13.26 19.97
CA ASN A 133 5.68 12.78 20.87
C ASN A 133 5.29 11.34 20.48
N GLN A 134 5.14 11.09 19.19
CA GLN A 134 4.83 9.78 18.63
C GLN A 134 5.80 9.40 17.53
N ALA A 135 6.09 8.10 17.41
CA ALA A 135 6.86 7.51 16.32
C ALA A 135 6.06 6.36 15.69
N ILE A 136 5.84 6.44 14.40
CA ILE A 136 5.05 5.49 13.63
C ILE A 136 5.94 4.72 12.67
N SER A 137 5.91 3.38 12.72
CA SER A 137 6.30 2.54 11.59
C SER A 137 5.11 2.41 10.65
N PHE A 138 5.18 3.00 9.47
CA PHE A 138 4.07 2.91 8.51
C PHE A 138 4.06 1.62 7.71
N THR A 139 5.14 0.86 7.74
CA THR A 139 5.24 -0.50 7.22
C THR A 139 5.26 -1.48 8.39
N HIS A 140 4.50 -2.57 8.29
CA HIS A 140 4.51 -3.66 9.27
C HIS A 140 5.87 -4.40 9.27
N PRO A 141 6.21 -5.12 10.37
CA PRO A 141 7.42 -5.92 10.42
C PRO A 141 7.46 -6.96 9.29
N ALA A 142 8.60 -7.11 8.66
CA ALA A 142 8.84 -8.21 7.73
C ALA A 142 9.35 -9.44 8.49
N THR A 143 9.03 -10.65 8.00
CA THR A 143 9.43 -11.93 8.59
C THR A 143 10.95 -12.06 8.78
N ASP A 144 11.40 -12.99 9.63
CA ASP A 144 12.84 -13.22 9.86
C ASP A 144 13.54 -13.60 8.55
N GLY A 145 14.73 -13.05 8.33
CA GLY A 145 15.47 -13.22 7.07
C GLY A 145 14.98 -12.37 5.88
N ASP A 146 13.85 -11.68 5.99
CA ASP A 146 13.34 -10.81 4.92
C ASP A 146 13.95 -9.41 4.98
N LEU A 147 14.49 -8.96 3.84
CA LEU A 147 15.11 -7.66 3.63
C LEU A 147 14.19 -6.62 2.97
N ARG A 148 12.88 -6.86 2.92
CA ARG A 148 11.94 -5.92 2.28
C ARG A 148 11.79 -4.64 3.09
N SER A 149 11.77 -4.74 4.43
CA SER A 149 11.62 -3.62 5.35
C SER A 149 12.39 -3.84 6.64
N CYS A 150 12.79 -2.72 7.28
CA CYS A 150 13.21 -2.69 8.69
C CYS A 150 12.66 -1.45 9.41
N SER A 151 11.58 -0.85 8.91
CA SER A 151 10.97 0.36 9.48
C SER A 151 10.49 0.14 10.91
N ALA A 152 9.89 -1.01 11.22
CA ALA A 152 9.44 -1.37 12.56
C ALA A 152 10.60 -1.49 13.55
N GLU A 153 11.63 -2.21 13.16
CA GLU A 153 12.86 -2.37 13.95
C GLU A 153 13.58 -1.04 14.14
N PHE A 154 13.56 -0.18 13.13
CA PHE A 154 14.14 1.17 13.23
C PHE A 154 13.40 2.02 14.28
N VAL A 155 12.07 2.06 14.24
CA VAL A 155 11.26 2.77 15.26
C VAL A 155 11.54 2.24 16.65
N LEU A 156 11.59 0.92 16.82
CA LEU A 156 11.81 0.31 18.14
C LEU A 156 13.21 0.56 18.70
N ASN A 157 14.24 0.49 17.86
CA ASN A 157 15.62 0.49 18.33
C ASN A 157 16.33 1.85 18.20
N VAL A 158 15.93 2.72 17.28
CA VAL A 158 16.61 3.98 16.98
C VAL A 158 15.87 5.18 17.54
N VAL A 159 14.53 5.15 17.52
CA VAL A 159 13.72 6.30 17.92
C VAL A 159 13.40 6.24 19.42
N GLN A 160 13.60 7.37 20.10
CA GLN A 160 13.18 7.57 21.49
C GLN A 160 11.96 8.49 21.48
N ALA A 161 10.77 7.88 21.53
CA ALA A 161 9.49 8.55 21.65
C ALA A 161 8.64 7.87 22.74
N PRO A 162 7.79 8.60 23.48
CA PRO A 162 6.91 8.04 24.50
C PRO A 162 5.95 7.00 23.95
N GLN A 163 5.45 7.22 22.73
CA GLN A 163 4.51 6.32 22.08
C GLN A 163 5.07 5.85 20.72
N LYS A 164 5.15 4.55 20.55
CA LYS A 164 5.56 3.89 19.30
C LYS A 164 4.40 3.09 18.75
N ILE A 165 4.07 3.33 17.49
CA ILE A 165 2.90 2.79 16.80
C ILE A 165 3.38 2.03 15.56
N CYS A 166 2.76 0.88 15.27
CA CYS A 166 3.00 0.11 14.06
C CYS A 166 1.73 0.04 13.22
N PHE A 167 1.82 0.36 11.92
CA PHE A 167 0.72 0.10 10.99
C PHE A 167 0.81 -1.31 10.43
N LEU A 168 -0.34 -1.96 10.28
CA LEU A 168 -0.51 -3.27 9.67
C LEU A 168 -1.36 -3.13 8.40
N HIS A 169 -0.71 -3.34 7.24
CA HIS A 169 -1.29 -3.20 5.90
C HIS A 169 -1.40 -4.52 5.14
N CYS A 170 -1.35 -5.65 5.82
CA CYS A 170 -1.44 -6.97 5.18
C CYS A 170 -2.46 -7.86 5.87
N ASP A 171 -2.88 -8.91 5.17
CA ASP A 171 -3.58 -10.04 5.78
C ASP A 171 -2.60 -10.84 6.61
N TYR A 172 -2.70 -10.71 7.94
CA TYR A 172 -1.78 -11.34 8.88
C TYR A 172 -2.00 -12.85 9.01
N SER A 173 -3.05 -13.40 8.42
CA SER A 173 -3.27 -14.85 8.35
C SER A 173 -2.50 -15.56 7.25
N ALA A 174 -1.95 -14.80 6.28
CA ALA A 174 -1.19 -15.38 5.19
C ALA A 174 0.17 -15.90 5.66
N ASP A 175 0.48 -17.15 5.42
CA ASP A 175 1.71 -17.86 5.88
C ASP A 175 3.02 -17.12 5.55
N THR A 176 3.01 -16.27 4.52
CA THR A 176 4.18 -15.49 4.09
C THR A 176 4.35 -14.15 4.83
N MET A 177 3.38 -13.78 5.68
CA MET A 177 3.35 -12.48 6.36
C MET A 177 3.52 -12.59 7.88
N HIS A 178 3.54 -13.79 8.41
CA HIS A 178 3.49 -14.08 9.82
C HIS A 178 4.56 -15.13 10.20
N ASP A 179 5.29 -14.87 11.26
CA ASP A 179 6.21 -15.78 11.93
C ASP A 179 6.42 -15.35 13.40
N ILE A 180 7.09 -16.17 14.18
CA ILE A 180 7.40 -15.87 15.59
C ILE A 180 8.16 -14.54 15.75
N TYR A 181 8.94 -14.14 14.76
CA TYR A 181 9.68 -12.88 14.82
C TYR A 181 8.74 -11.69 14.69
N THR A 182 7.81 -11.71 13.72
CA THR A 182 6.83 -10.63 13.52
C THR A 182 5.89 -10.51 14.70
N ASP A 183 5.44 -11.65 15.30
CA ASP A 183 4.62 -11.66 16.50
C ASP A 183 5.30 -10.93 17.66
N ARG A 184 6.55 -11.30 17.95
CA ARG A 184 7.37 -10.64 18.98
C ARG A 184 7.58 -9.16 18.73
N MET A 185 7.62 -8.74 17.46
CA MET A 185 7.76 -7.34 17.12
C MET A 185 6.50 -6.55 17.46
N PHE A 186 5.28 -7.07 17.17
CA PHE A 186 4.03 -6.40 17.51
C PHE A 186 3.90 -6.18 19.02
N TYR A 187 4.26 -7.15 19.86
CA TYR A 187 4.23 -6.99 21.31
C TYR A 187 5.11 -5.85 21.86
N LYS A 188 6.11 -5.37 21.11
CA LYS A 188 6.98 -4.26 21.51
C LYS A 188 6.40 -2.88 21.24
N PHE A 189 5.33 -2.79 20.44
CA PHE A 189 4.64 -1.53 20.16
C PHE A 189 3.55 -1.24 21.21
N GLN A 190 3.38 0.04 21.54
CA GLN A 190 2.31 0.46 22.44
C GLN A 190 0.95 0.38 21.75
N LYS A 191 0.90 0.65 20.43
CA LYS A 191 -0.34 0.57 19.64
C LYS A 191 -0.07 0.02 18.25
N ILE A 192 -1.09 -0.66 17.71
CA ILE A 192 -1.08 -1.22 16.37
C ILE A 192 -2.28 -0.64 15.62
N ALA A 193 -2.03 -0.03 14.46
CA ALA A 193 -3.05 0.51 13.58
C ALA A 193 -3.31 -0.45 12.43
N CYS A 194 -4.46 -1.08 12.41
CA CYS A 194 -4.91 -1.99 11.37
C CYS A 194 -5.70 -1.23 10.30
N CYS A 195 -5.40 -1.43 9.02
CA CYS A 195 -5.97 -0.67 7.90
C CYS A 195 -7.46 -0.99 7.62
N SER A 196 -8.03 -2.02 8.24
CA SER A 196 -9.46 -2.37 8.21
C SER A 196 -9.87 -3.11 9.48
N GLU A 197 -11.17 -3.20 9.75
CA GLU A 197 -11.67 -3.98 10.90
C GLU A 197 -11.42 -5.48 10.71
N SER A 198 -11.51 -5.95 9.48
CA SER A 198 -11.19 -7.34 9.14
C SER A 198 -9.72 -7.67 9.45
N VAL A 199 -8.78 -6.75 9.18
CA VAL A 199 -7.35 -6.92 9.52
C VAL A 199 -7.16 -6.90 11.04
N ARG A 200 -7.85 -6.00 11.76
CA ARG A 200 -7.82 -5.98 13.23
C ARG A 200 -8.31 -7.30 13.82
N THR A 201 -9.48 -7.75 13.39
CA THR A 201 -10.08 -9.03 13.84
C THR A 201 -9.12 -10.20 13.57
N GLN A 202 -8.47 -10.23 12.41
CA GLN A 202 -7.53 -11.29 12.07
C GLN A 202 -6.25 -11.23 12.92
N LEU A 203 -5.73 -10.03 13.20
CA LEU A 203 -4.58 -9.86 14.10
C LEU A 203 -4.91 -10.39 15.51
N ILE A 204 -6.05 -9.99 16.07
CA ILE A 204 -6.49 -10.41 17.43
C ILE A 204 -6.74 -11.92 17.49
N LYS A 205 -7.26 -12.52 16.42
CA LYS A 205 -7.41 -13.96 16.33
C LYS A 205 -6.07 -14.70 16.45
N GLN A 206 -5.00 -14.14 15.90
CA GLN A 206 -3.65 -14.71 15.99
C GLN A 206 -2.94 -14.33 17.30
N LEU A 207 -3.12 -13.10 17.75
CA LEU A 207 -2.45 -12.51 18.92
C LEU A 207 -3.49 -11.86 19.84
N PRO A 208 -4.27 -12.66 20.63
CA PRO A 208 -5.38 -12.15 21.43
C PRO A 208 -4.98 -11.10 22.48
N ASP A 209 -3.77 -11.20 23.04
CA ASP A 209 -3.25 -10.25 24.03
C ASP A 209 -2.99 -8.84 23.49
N LEU A 210 -3.21 -8.62 22.18
CA LEU A 210 -3.07 -7.30 21.55
C LEU A 210 -4.40 -6.55 21.37
N ASP A 211 -5.53 -7.10 21.85
CA ASP A 211 -6.85 -6.50 21.62
C ASP A 211 -6.98 -5.07 22.17
N ASP A 212 -6.46 -4.81 23.36
CA ASP A 212 -6.44 -3.48 23.98
C ASP A 212 -5.53 -2.46 23.28
N ARG A 213 -4.60 -2.92 22.44
CA ARG A 213 -3.61 -2.11 21.71
C ARG A 213 -3.81 -2.07 20.20
N ALA A 214 -4.74 -2.87 19.68
CA ALA A 214 -5.08 -2.91 18.25
C ALA A 214 -6.24 -1.97 17.93
N TYR A 215 -6.03 -1.05 17.01
CA TYR A 215 -6.98 0.00 16.59
C TYR A 215 -7.22 -0.10 15.10
N THR A 216 -8.45 0.11 14.66
CA THR A 216 -8.75 0.29 13.23
C THR A 216 -8.49 1.73 12.82
N VAL A 217 -7.60 1.92 11.85
CA VAL A 217 -7.35 3.21 11.20
C VAL A 217 -7.39 2.97 9.69
N ARG A 218 -8.52 3.25 9.08
CA ARG A 218 -8.73 3.08 7.64
C ARG A 218 -7.79 3.95 6.81
N ASN A 219 -7.48 3.49 5.62
CA ASN A 219 -6.69 4.25 4.66
C ASN A 219 -7.35 5.61 4.37
N PHE A 220 -6.54 6.65 4.25
CA PHE A 220 -7.00 7.97 3.86
C PHE A 220 -7.24 8.03 2.36
N TYR A 221 -8.25 8.76 1.93
CA TYR A 221 -8.61 8.94 0.53
C TYR A 221 -7.79 10.05 -0.12
N ASP A 222 -7.54 9.92 -1.40
CA ASP A 222 -7.08 11.04 -2.24
C ASP A 222 -8.27 11.97 -2.50
N LEU A 223 -8.30 13.12 -1.83
CA LEU A 223 -9.38 14.09 -1.97
C LEU A 223 -9.42 14.77 -3.35
N THR A 224 -8.42 14.53 -4.20
CA THR A 224 -8.35 15.09 -5.55
C THR A 224 -8.92 14.15 -6.63
N ILE A 225 -9.42 12.96 -6.26
CA ILE A 225 -9.98 11.96 -7.20
C ILE A 225 -11.08 12.57 -8.08
N GLU A 226 -11.99 13.35 -7.49
CA GLU A 226 -13.11 13.97 -8.21
C GLU A 226 -12.64 14.90 -9.36
N ASN A 227 -11.53 15.60 -9.17
CA ASN A 227 -10.92 16.41 -10.21
C ASN A 227 -10.17 15.54 -11.22
N LYS A 228 -9.32 14.65 -10.72
CA LYS A 228 -8.44 13.81 -11.53
C LYS A 228 -9.18 12.83 -12.46
N LYS A 229 -10.41 12.43 -12.12
CA LYS A 229 -11.21 11.55 -12.99
C LYS A 229 -11.59 12.17 -14.33
N ASN A 230 -11.46 13.49 -14.45
CA ASN A 230 -11.76 14.27 -15.67
C ASN A 230 -10.51 14.82 -16.36
N ASP A 231 -9.30 14.43 -15.96
CA ASP A 231 -8.04 15.00 -16.49
C ASP A 231 -7.87 14.74 -17.99
N PHE A 232 -8.43 13.65 -18.50
CA PHE A 232 -8.43 13.31 -19.93
C PHE A 232 -9.62 12.44 -20.28
N GLU A 233 -9.99 12.44 -21.56
CA GLU A 233 -11.10 11.64 -22.06
C GLU A 233 -10.68 10.19 -22.31
N VAL A 234 -11.52 9.24 -21.87
CA VAL A 234 -11.40 7.82 -22.15
C VAL A 234 -12.63 7.38 -22.92
N ASN A 235 -12.42 6.82 -24.10
CA ASN A 235 -13.49 6.35 -24.99
C ASN A 235 -13.55 4.83 -24.97
N PHE A 236 -14.30 4.25 -24.03
CA PHE A 236 -14.68 2.86 -24.10
C PHE A 236 -15.87 2.70 -25.04
N GLU A 237 -15.89 1.61 -25.77
CA GLU A 237 -17.00 1.31 -26.68
C GLU A 237 -18.26 0.97 -25.87
N LEU A 238 -19.34 1.74 -26.11
CA LEU A 238 -20.58 1.65 -25.33
C LEU A 238 -21.34 0.34 -25.52
N ASN A 239 -21.08 -0.39 -26.60
CA ASN A 239 -21.73 -1.68 -26.89
C ASN A 239 -21.16 -2.86 -26.09
N TYR A 240 -20.02 -2.65 -25.42
CA TYR A 240 -19.38 -3.67 -24.61
C TYR A 240 -19.58 -3.43 -23.12
N ILE A 241 -19.44 -4.49 -22.34
CA ILE A 241 -19.26 -4.44 -20.90
C ILE A 241 -17.78 -4.23 -20.65
N ASN A 242 -17.42 -3.04 -20.18
CA ASN A 242 -16.04 -2.64 -19.99
C ASN A 242 -15.59 -2.93 -18.55
N VAL A 243 -14.77 -3.96 -18.39
CA VAL A 243 -14.22 -4.41 -17.11
C VAL A 243 -12.78 -3.90 -17.02
N LEU A 244 -12.41 -3.31 -15.88
CA LEU A 244 -11.08 -2.73 -15.65
C LEU A 244 -10.43 -3.33 -14.42
N SER A 245 -9.16 -3.68 -14.48
CA SER A 245 -8.33 -3.90 -13.29
C SER A 245 -7.23 -2.85 -13.20
N VAL A 246 -6.99 -2.34 -11.99
CA VAL A 246 -5.86 -1.44 -11.68
C VAL A 246 -5.03 -2.09 -10.60
N ALA A 247 -3.92 -2.72 -10.97
CA ALA A 247 -3.09 -3.47 -10.04
C ALA A 247 -1.68 -3.71 -10.58
N ARG A 248 -0.72 -3.89 -9.66
CA ARG A 248 0.57 -4.46 -10.01
C ARG A 248 0.41 -5.86 -10.61
N LEU A 249 1.11 -6.17 -11.70
CA LEU A 249 1.05 -7.47 -12.35
C LEU A 249 1.92 -8.50 -11.59
N SER A 250 1.43 -8.96 -10.44
CA SER A 250 2.07 -9.93 -9.55
C SER A 250 1.08 -11.03 -9.17
N LYS A 251 1.58 -12.20 -8.76
CA LYS A 251 0.76 -13.40 -8.55
C LYS A 251 -0.40 -13.16 -7.58
N GLU A 252 -0.14 -12.46 -6.47
CA GLU A 252 -1.12 -12.17 -5.42
C GLU A 252 -2.33 -11.34 -5.90
N LYS A 253 -2.15 -10.56 -6.99
CA LYS A 253 -3.22 -9.75 -7.59
C LYS A 253 -4.15 -10.54 -8.53
N GLY A 254 -3.78 -11.76 -8.87
CA GLY A 254 -4.66 -12.70 -9.56
C GLY A 254 -5.10 -12.29 -10.97
N ILE A 255 -4.40 -11.34 -11.65
CA ILE A 255 -4.74 -10.92 -13.01
C ILE A 255 -4.68 -12.10 -13.97
N GLU A 256 -3.74 -13.03 -13.77
CA GLU A 256 -3.61 -14.23 -14.57
C GLU A 256 -4.89 -15.07 -14.59
N ARG A 257 -5.53 -15.30 -13.43
CA ARG A 257 -6.78 -16.06 -13.38
C ARG A 257 -7.96 -15.33 -14.04
N ALA A 258 -7.99 -13.99 -13.97
CA ALA A 258 -8.99 -13.22 -14.72
C ALA A 258 -8.80 -13.35 -16.24
N VAL A 259 -7.54 -13.29 -16.71
CA VAL A 259 -7.20 -13.54 -18.12
C VAL A 259 -7.58 -14.96 -18.54
N ASN A 260 -7.29 -15.98 -17.71
CA ASN A 260 -7.69 -17.36 -17.97
C ASN A 260 -9.21 -17.53 -18.11
N VAL A 261 -9.97 -16.91 -17.22
CA VAL A 261 -11.43 -16.97 -17.25
C VAL A 261 -11.97 -16.24 -18.48
N ILE A 262 -11.63 -14.96 -18.67
CA ILE A 262 -12.14 -14.12 -19.75
C ILE A 262 -11.69 -14.66 -21.13
N GLY A 263 -10.48 -15.19 -21.22
CA GLY A 263 -9.95 -15.79 -22.46
C GLY A 263 -10.75 -17.01 -22.91
N LYS A 264 -11.26 -17.81 -21.98
CA LYS A 264 -12.05 -19.02 -22.24
C LYS A 264 -13.56 -18.76 -22.37
N LEU A 265 -14.05 -17.61 -21.86
CA LEU A 265 -15.48 -17.28 -21.97
C LEU A 265 -15.88 -16.98 -23.41
N ASP A 266 -17.01 -17.52 -23.83
CA ASP A 266 -17.67 -17.17 -25.11
C ASP A 266 -18.54 -15.90 -24.93
N ARG A 267 -17.86 -14.75 -24.67
CA ARG A 267 -18.47 -13.44 -24.40
C ARG A 267 -17.84 -12.39 -25.31
N SER A 268 -18.39 -12.24 -26.53
CA SER A 268 -17.91 -11.22 -27.49
C SER A 268 -18.22 -9.79 -27.06
N ASP A 269 -19.20 -9.62 -26.17
CA ASP A 269 -19.63 -8.32 -25.60
C ASP A 269 -18.84 -7.86 -24.39
N LEU A 270 -17.80 -8.59 -23.93
CA LEU A 270 -16.99 -8.24 -22.79
C LEU A 270 -15.60 -7.75 -23.23
N ARG A 271 -15.15 -6.62 -22.67
CA ARG A 271 -13.81 -6.08 -22.82
C ARG A 271 -13.11 -5.98 -21.47
N TYR A 272 -11.88 -6.42 -21.39
CA TYR A 272 -11.09 -6.40 -20.17
C TYR A 272 -9.82 -5.55 -20.35
N TYR A 273 -9.73 -4.49 -19.59
CA TYR A 273 -8.60 -3.58 -19.58
C TYR A 273 -7.80 -3.76 -18.30
N VAL A 274 -6.47 -3.73 -18.41
CA VAL A 274 -5.60 -3.88 -17.24
C VAL A 274 -4.60 -2.73 -17.20
N ILE A 275 -4.70 -1.91 -16.17
CA ILE A 275 -3.73 -0.85 -15.86
C ILE A 275 -2.76 -1.38 -14.81
N GLY A 276 -1.47 -1.29 -15.10
CA GLY A 276 -0.38 -1.68 -14.23
C GLY A 276 0.74 -2.40 -14.98
N ASP A 277 1.83 -2.63 -14.27
CA ASP A 277 2.98 -3.40 -14.76
C ASP A 277 3.51 -4.31 -13.65
N GLY A 278 4.36 -5.27 -14.01
CA GLY A 278 4.95 -6.18 -13.05
C GLY A 278 5.51 -7.47 -13.63
N PRO A 279 6.00 -8.35 -12.77
CA PRO A 279 6.72 -9.56 -13.18
C PRO A 279 5.92 -10.51 -14.07
N GLN A 280 4.58 -10.48 -13.99
CA GLN A 280 3.72 -11.39 -14.77
C GLN A 280 3.36 -10.85 -16.16
N ARG A 281 3.73 -9.63 -16.55
CA ARG A 281 3.36 -9.04 -17.84
C ARG A 281 3.58 -9.97 -19.02
N LYS A 282 4.79 -10.56 -19.14
CA LYS A 282 5.13 -11.46 -20.23
C LYS A 282 4.31 -12.77 -20.26
N ILE A 283 3.88 -13.24 -19.07
CA ILE A 283 3.01 -14.41 -18.94
C ILE A 283 1.61 -14.05 -19.44
N LEU A 284 1.09 -12.91 -19.03
CA LEU A 284 -0.24 -12.43 -19.45
C LEU A 284 -0.30 -12.20 -20.96
N GLU A 285 0.71 -11.57 -21.55
CA GLU A 285 0.82 -11.37 -23.02
C GLU A 285 0.76 -12.70 -23.79
N LYS A 286 1.47 -13.72 -23.30
CA LYS A 286 1.43 -15.08 -23.91
C LYS A 286 0.04 -15.71 -23.80
N LEU A 287 -0.60 -15.66 -22.64
CA LEU A 287 -1.94 -16.22 -22.44
C LEU A 287 -2.99 -15.51 -23.31
N ILE A 288 -2.92 -14.19 -23.45
CA ILE A 288 -3.83 -13.41 -24.31
C ILE A 288 -3.74 -13.89 -25.77
N ILE A 289 -2.52 -14.14 -26.26
CA ILE A 289 -2.29 -14.66 -27.62
C ILE A 289 -2.82 -16.09 -27.74
N GLU A 290 -2.54 -16.96 -26.76
CA GLU A 290 -2.97 -18.36 -26.75
C GLU A 290 -4.50 -18.48 -26.81
N TYR A 291 -5.22 -17.64 -26.05
CA TYR A 291 -6.69 -17.59 -26.07
C TYR A 291 -7.26 -16.82 -27.28
N LYS A 292 -6.42 -16.28 -28.17
CA LYS A 292 -6.86 -15.42 -29.29
C LYS A 292 -7.76 -14.27 -28.84
N ALA A 293 -7.41 -13.67 -27.70
CA ALA A 293 -8.22 -12.66 -27.00
C ALA A 293 -7.63 -11.25 -27.07
N THR A 294 -6.76 -10.97 -28.06
CA THR A 294 -6.05 -9.67 -28.21
C THR A 294 -7.00 -8.50 -28.50
N ASP A 295 -8.18 -8.76 -29.02
CA ASP A 295 -9.25 -7.80 -29.23
C ASP A 295 -10.12 -7.54 -27.99
N ARG A 296 -10.07 -8.45 -27.01
CA ARG A 296 -10.93 -8.42 -25.80
C ARG A 296 -10.17 -8.11 -24.51
N ILE A 297 -8.86 -8.40 -24.44
CA ILE A 297 -8.04 -8.22 -23.25
C ILE A 297 -6.86 -7.31 -23.58
N ILE A 298 -6.83 -6.12 -22.99
CA ILE A 298 -5.91 -5.04 -23.31
C ILE A 298 -5.06 -4.67 -22.09
N LEU A 299 -3.73 -4.85 -22.18
CA LEU A 299 -2.78 -4.43 -21.16
C LEU A 299 -2.32 -3.00 -21.43
N LEU A 300 -2.83 -2.04 -20.67
CA LEU A 300 -2.59 -0.59 -20.87
C LEU A 300 -1.25 -0.09 -20.32
N GLY A 301 -0.56 -0.91 -19.50
CA GLY A 301 0.67 -0.47 -18.82
C GLY A 301 0.41 0.29 -17.53
N GLU A 302 1.48 0.75 -16.87
CA GLU A 302 1.40 1.54 -15.64
C GLU A 302 1.03 2.99 -15.96
N MET A 303 0.17 3.60 -15.13
CA MET A 303 -0.30 4.97 -15.27
C MET A 303 -0.29 5.69 -13.93
N ASP A 304 0.10 6.97 -13.93
CA ASP A 304 0.06 7.84 -12.75
C ASP A 304 -1.39 8.17 -12.33
N ASN A 305 -2.30 8.34 -13.30
CA ASN A 305 -3.70 8.65 -13.07
C ASN A 305 -4.65 7.64 -13.76
N PRO A 306 -5.11 6.59 -13.06
CA PRO A 306 -6.07 5.62 -13.59
C PRO A 306 -7.54 6.07 -13.48
N TYR A 307 -7.84 7.18 -12.81
CA TYR A 307 -9.20 7.56 -12.44
C TYR A 307 -10.13 7.83 -13.63
N PRO A 308 -9.68 8.43 -14.76
CA PRO A 308 -10.53 8.55 -15.94
C PRO A 308 -10.99 7.19 -16.47
N PHE A 309 -10.13 6.18 -16.47
CA PHE A 309 -10.50 4.81 -16.86
C PHE A 309 -11.49 4.19 -15.87
N ILE A 310 -11.24 4.34 -14.55
CA ILE A 310 -12.16 3.83 -13.53
C ILE A 310 -13.55 4.45 -13.70
N SER A 311 -13.63 5.75 -14.00
CA SER A 311 -14.91 6.47 -14.15
C SER A 311 -15.75 6.00 -15.34
N LYS A 312 -15.11 5.52 -16.39
CA LYS A 312 -15.75 5.06 -17.62
C LYS A 312 -16.01 3.54 -17.65
N ALA A 313 -15.30 2.77 -16.82
CA ALA A 313 -15.50 1.34 -16.72
C ALA A 313 -16.91 0.99 -16.16
N ASP A 314 -17.49 -0.10 -16.63
CA ASP A 314 -18.71 -0.65 -16.05
C ASP A 314 -18.41 -1.31 -14.71
N TYR A 315 -17.32 -2.05 -14.65
CA TYR A 315 -16.85 -2.70 -13.43
C TYR A 315 -15.35 -2.53 -13.22
N LEU A 316 -14.98 -2.29 -11.96
CA LEU A 316 -13.62 -2.52 -11.50
C LEU A 316 -13.51 -3.97 -11.02
N LEU A 317 -12.64 -4.77 -11.64
CA LEU A 317 -12.38 -6.16 -11.28
C LEU A 317 -11.14 -6.27 -10.41
N VAL A 318 -11.29 -6.85 -9.21
CA VAL A 318 -10.20 -7.13 -8.28
C VAL A 318 -10.12 -8.64 -8.02
N PRO A 319 -9.42 -9.39 -8.89
CA PRO A 319 -9.34 -10.85 -8.83
C PRO A 319 -8.24 -11.34 -7.87
N SER A 320 -7.92 -10.58 -6.81
CA SER A 320 -6.79 -10.85 -5.91
C SER A 320 -7.00 -12.11 -5.08
N PHE A 321 -5.91 -12.82 -4.76
CA PHE A 321 -5.93 -13.92 -3.79
C PHE A 321 -6.01 -13.41 -2.36
N HIS A 322 -5.31 -12.31 -2.05
CA HIS A 322 -5.24 -11.69 -0.72
C HIS A 322 -5.31 -10.18 -0.84
N GLU A 323 -6.14 -9.55 -0.03
CA GLU A 323 -6.22 -8.09 0.13
C GLU A 323 -6.55 -7.75 1.59
N ALA A 324 -5.84 -6.78 2.14
CA ALA A 324 -6.06 -6.27 3.49
C ALA A 324 -7.02 -5.07 3.51
N ALA A 325 -6.77 -4.07 2.66
CA ALA A 325 -7.61 -2.90 2.43
C ALA A 325 -7.17 -2.24 1.10
N PRO A 326 -7.57 -2.80 -0.05
CA PRO A 326 -7.11 -2.27 -1.34
C PRO A 326 -7.65 -0.88 -1.59
N MET A 327 -6.75 0.08 -1.84
CA MET A 327 -7.09 1.49 -2.10
C MET A 327 -8.10 1.63 -3.25
N VAL A 328 -7.99 0.76 -4.24
CA VAL A 328 -8.82 0.79 -5.44
C VAL A 328 -10.31 0.55 -5.17
N PHE A 329 -10.68 -0.11 -4.05
CA PHE A 329 -12.08 -0.22 -3.64
C PHE A 329 -12.65 1.14 -3.23
N ASP A 330 -11.91 1.88 -2.42
CA ASP A 330 -12.32 3.22 -2.00
C ASP A 330 -12.34 4.19 -3.20
N GLU A 331 -11.38 4.07 -4.11
CA GLU A 331 -11.31 4.85 -5.34
C GLU A 331 -12.54 4.60 -6.24
N ALA A 332 -12.90 3.34 -6.45
CA ALA A 332 -14.10 2.97 -7.21
C ALA A 332 -15.39 3.46 -6.53
N ASN A 333 -15.49 3.30 -5.21
CA ASN A 333 -16.64 3.77 -4.43
C ASN A 333 -16.82 5.29 -4.51
N ILE A 334 -15.70 6.07 -4.47
CA ILE A 334 -15.74 7.53 -4.61
C ILE A 334 -16.16 7.95 -6.02
N ILE A 335 -15.61 7.28 -7.03
CA ILE A 335 -15.93 7.56 -8.45
C ILE A 335 -17.34 7.10 -8.80
N GLY A 336 -17.86 6.10 -8.10
CA GLY A 336 -19.17 5.48 -8.37
C GLY A 336 -19.09 4.30 -9.33
N THR A 337 -17.95 3.67 -9.52
CA THR A 337 -17.78 2.49 -10.35
C THR A 337 -18.11 1.23 -9.57
N ALA A 338 -18.93 0.35 -10.12
CA ALA A 338 -19.26 -0.94 -9.50
C ALA A 338 -18.01 -1.84 -9.41
N VAL A 339 -17.91 -2.65 -8.36
CA VAL A 339 -16.75 -3.51 -8.11
C VAL A 339 -17.16 -4.98 -8.22
N ILE A 340 -16.39 -5.76 -8.96
CA ILE A 340 -16.37 -7.22 -8.89
C ILE A 340 -15.10 -7.62 -8.17
N SER A 341 -15.22 -8.34 -7.05
CA SER A 341 -14.05 -8.81 -6.31
C SER A 341 -14.20 -10.25 -5.87
N THR A 342 -13.08 -10.96 -5.84
CA THR A 342 -13.02 -12.21 -5.09
C THR A 342 -13.13 -11.94 -3.59
N ASN A 343 -13.68 -12.91 -2.83
CA ASN A 343 -13.87 -12.83 -1.39
C ASN A 343 -12.51 -12.87 -0.65
N THR A 344 -11.81 -11.72 -0.64
CA THR A 344 -10.61 -11.49 0.16
C THR A 344 -10.99 -10.98 1.56
N LEU A 345 -10.02 -10.86 2.46
CA LEU A 345 -10.25 -10.54 3.88
C LEU A 345 -11.16 -9.33 4.08
N SER A 346 -10.93 -8.23 3.36
CA SER A 346 -11.69 -6.98 3.54
C SER A 346 -12.78 -6.74 2.48
N ALA A 347 -12.95 -7.64 1.50
CA ALA A 347 -13.85 -7.39 0.36
C ALA A 347 -15.30 -7.08 0.82
N LYS A 348 -15.85 -7.91 1.70
CA LYS A 348 -17.22 -7.72 2.22
C LYS A 348 -17.38 -6.49 3.11
N GLU A 349 -16.31 -6.05 3.78
CA GLU A 349 -16.31 -4.85 4.62
C GLU A 349 -16.27 -3.58 3.78
N MET A 350 -15.50 -3.58 2.68
CA MET A 350 -15.22 -2.38 1.89
C MET A 350 -16.15 -2.21 0.70
N ILE A 351 -16.67 -3.31 0.17
CA ILE A 351 -17.60 -3.31 -0.99
C ILE A 351 -19.02 -3.36 -0.44
N SER A 352 -19.74 -2.26 -0.52
CA SER A 352 -21.10 -2.17 0.01
C SER A 352 -22.07 -1.51 -0.97
N GLY A 353 -23.07 -2.29 -1.40
CA GLY A 353 -24.25 -1.80 -2.13
C GLY A 353 -24.03 -1.54 -3.63
N GLY A 354 -25.11 -1.14 -4.30
CA GLY A 354 -25.16 -0.98 -5.74
C GLY A 354 -25.03 -2.30 -6.49
N SER A 355 -24.55 -2.24 -7.72
CA SER A 355 -24.30 -3.42 -8.57
C SER A 355 -22.96 -4.11 -8.31
N SER A 356 -22.33 -3.86 -7.16
CA SER A 356 -21.04 -4.48 -6.82
C SER A 356 -21.23 -5.93 -6.34
N ILE A 357 -20.28 -6.81 -6.69
CA ILE A 357 -20.37 -8.27 -6.49
C ILE A 357 -19.11 -8.78 -5.79
N VAL A 358 -19.27 -9.59 -4.75
CA VAL A 358 -18.19 -10.37 -4.12
C VAL A 358 -18.41 -11.84 -4.43
N CYS A 359 -17.53 -12.44 -5.23
CA CYS A 359 -17.62 -13.85 -5.64
C CYS A 359 -16.68 -14.75 -4.81
N ALA A 360 -16.81 -16.05 -4.94
CA ALA A 360 -15.88 -17.01 -4.34
C ALA A 360 -14.45 -16.73 -4.81
N ASN A 361 -13.47 -16.93 -3.89
CA ASN A 361 -12.05 -16.67 -4.18
C ASN A 361 -11.43 -17.82 -4.99
N SER A 362 -11.94 -18.03 -6.21
CA SER A 362 -11.51 -19.07 -7.13
C SER A 362 -11.72 -18.62 -8.59
N GLU A 363 -11.12 -19.33 -9.55
CA GLU A 363 -11.42 -19.13 -10.99
C GLU A 363 -12.89 -19.44 -11.30
N HIS A 364 -13.46 -20.46 -10.66
CA HIS A 364 -14.88 -20.79 -10.83
C HIS A 364 -15.79 -19.65 -10.36
N GLY A 365 -15.51 -19.05 -9.19
CA GLY A 365 -16.28 -17.89 -8.72
C GLY A 365 -16.19 -16.68 -9.67
N LEU A 366 -15.02 -16.44 -10.28
CA LEU A 366 -14.88 -15.42 -11.32
C LEU A 366 -15.64 -15.81 -12.58
N TRP A 367 -15.63 -17.09 -12.98
CA TRP A 367 -16.36 -17.60 -14.11
C TRP A 367 -17.87 -17.38 -13.95
N ASP A 368 -18.43 -17.76 -12.79
CA ASP A 368 -19.86 -17.63 -12.51
C ASP A 368 -20.34 -16.18 -12.67
N VAL A 369 -19.57 -15.23 -12.15
CA VAL A 369 -19.91 -13.80 -12.24
C VAL A 369 -19.70 -13.27 -13.66
N LEU A 370 -18.51 -13.48 -14.24
CA LEU A 370 -18.15 -12.90 -15.54
C LEU A 370 -18.92 -13.50 -16.71
N SER A 371 -19.46 -14.72 -16.57
CA SER A 371 -20.32 -15.34 -17.60
C SER A 371 -21.73 -14.71 -17.64
N LEU A 372 -22.22 -14.18 -16.52
CA LEU A 372 -23.58 -13.69 -16.38
C LEU A 372 -23.71 -12.16 -16.22
N VAL A 373 -22.59 -11.47 -15.93
CA VAL A 373 -22.61 -10.03 -15.66
C VAL A 373 -23.18 -9.24 -16.85
N SER A 374 -24.05 -8.29 -16.55
CA SER A 374 -24.59 -7.27 -17.45
C SER A 374 -24.10 -5.89 -17.06
N LYS A 375 -24.43 -4.84 -17.81
CA LYS A 375 -24.09 -3.48 -17.38
C LYS A 375 -24.75 -3.17 -16.04
N PRO A 376 -24.04 -2.44 -15.15
CA PRO A 376 -24.55 -2.13 -13.82
C PRO A 376 -25.74 -1.18 -13.92
N GLU A 377 -26.86 -1.55 -13.29
CA GLU A 377 -28.09 -0.73 -13.25
C GLU A 377 -27.93 0.46 -12.30
N TYR A 378 -27.18 0.26 -11.21
CA TYR A 378 -27.01 1.27 -10.15
C TYR A 378 -25.56 1.45 -9.75
N ARG A 379 -25.08 2.69 -9.83
CA ARG A 379 -23.75 3.12 -9.41
C ARG A 379 -23.89 3.99 -8.16
N LYS A 380 -23.41 3.50 -7.02
CA LYS A 380 -23.41 4.22 -5.75
C LYS A 380 -22.10 4.97 -5.58
N GLN A 381 -22.18 6.29 -5.50
CA GLN A 381 -21.02 7.14 -5.23
C GLN A 381 -20.93 7.47 -3.73
N LYS A 382 -19.71 7.42 -3.19
CA LYS A 382 -19.38 7.79 -1.83
C LYS A 382 -18.71 9.16 -1.81
N SER A 383 -19.02 9.98 -0.82
CA SER A 383 -18.31 11.25 -0.62
C SER A 383 -16.84 11.01 -0.30
N ALA A 384 -15.96 11.75 -0.96
CA ALA A 384 -14.54 11.75 -0.67
C ALA A 384 -14.26 12.70 0.50
N ASP A 385 -14.36 12.21 1.73
CA ASP A 385 -13.88 12.94 2.91
C ASP A 385 -13.10 12.01 3.85
N ASN A 386 -12.16 12.59 4.60
CA ASN A 386 -11.32 11.86 5.52
C ASN A 386 -11.70 12.10 7.00
N LYS A 387 -12.94 12.49 7.29
CA LYS A 387 -13.36 12.83 8.67
C LYS A 387 -13.24 11.63 9.60
N MET A 388 -13.75 10.47 9.19
CA MET A 388 -13.70 9.24 9.97
C MET A 388 -12.25 8.79 10.18
N GLN A 389 -11.47 8.73 9.10
CA GLN A 389 -10.05 8.33 9.15
C GLN A 389 -9.24 9.23 10.06
N LEU A 390 -9.51 10.56 10.00
CA LEU A 390 -8.86 11.53 10.85
C LEU A 390 -9.25 11.37 12.31
N GLN A 391 -10.52 11.08 12.61
CA GLN A 391 -10.98 10.78 13.97
C GLN A 391 -10.30 9.51 14.52
N GLN A 392 -10.24 8.44 13.74
CA GLN A 392 -9.55 7.21 14.10
C GLN A 392 -8.05 7.45 14.35
N PHE A 393 -7.39 8.19 13.46
CA PHE A 393 -5.97 8.53 13.61
C PHE A 393 -5.70 9.41 14.84
N VAL A 394 -6.51 10.44 15.08
CA VAL A 394 -6.40 11.30 16.27
C VAL A 394 -6.64 10.48 17.54
N SER A 395 -7.61 9.57 17.54
CA SER A 395 -7.87 8.68 18.67
C SER A 395 -6.70 7.73 18.93
N LEU A 396 -6.07 7.19 17.88
CA LEU A 396 -4.87 6.39 17.98
C LEU A 396 -3.71 7.14 18.66
N LEU A 397 -3.55 8.44 18.38
CA LEU A 397 -2.46 9.27 18.92
C LEU A 397 -2.70 9.77 20.35
N LYS A 398 -3.94 9.71 20.87
CA LYS A 398 -4.23 10.04 22.27
C LYS A 398 -3.62 8.99 23.20
N ASN A 399 -3.18 9.43 24.37
CA ASN A 399 -2.64 8.56 25.43
C ASN A 399 -3.71 7.65 26.03
#